data_902e07ddbe7406d86a1a5382b563b23b
#
_entry.id   902e07ddbe7406d86a1a5382b563b23b
#
_cell.length_a   1.000
_cell.length_b   1.000
_cell.length_c   1.000
_cell.angle_alpha   90.00
_cell.angle_beta   90.00
_cell.angle_gamma   90.00
#
_symmetry.space_group_name_H-M   'P 1'
#
loop_
_entity.id
_entity.type
_entity.pdbx_description
1 polymer ?
#
loop_
_entity_poly.entity_id
_entity_poly.type
_entity_poly.pdbx_seq_one_letter_code
_entity_poly.pdbx_strand_id
1 'polypeptide(L)'
;MKYQNDNLFVARTFASKARTMSFTFGTLSMLILTSLLALNYSSINKASYDISVNLNAPYDVQLFDDKQVFDEYIRVIEEEYTIDNTIEYDIYKEPNHQVQNFFQSEYYDFDPVLKLSDYNRLLELRKMPLLSLNDNEYYIVTNSKFTYEVEDNKDIETITVANKNFEIKRI
;
A
#
# COMPACT_ATOMS: atom_id res chain seq x y z
N MET A 1 -38.68 43.48 53.45
CA MET A 1 -39.12 42.35 52.57
C MET A 1 -38.95 42.59 51.08
N LYS A 2 -38.27 43.63 50.62
CA LYS A 2 -38.10 43.93 49.18
C LYS A 2 -36.95 43.18 48.51
N TYR A 3 -35.97 42.68 49.24
CA TYR A 3 -34.75 42.02 48.71
C TYR A 3 -34.88 40.51 48.47
N GLN A 4 -35.91 39.83 48.92
CA GLN A 4 -36.09 38.39 48.71
C GLN A 4 -36.54 38.03 47.28
N ASN A 5 -37.30 38.94 46.64
CA ASN A 5 -37.75 38.68 45.25
C ASN A 5 -36.68 38.92 44.21
N ASP A 6 -35.75 39.87 44.45
CA ASP A 6 -34.67 40.17 43.54
C ASP A 6 -33.66 39.01 43.48
N ASN A 7 -33.39 38.36 44.63
CA ASN A 7 -32.53 37.20 44.68
C ASN A 7 -33.10 36.00 43.91
N LEU A 8 -34.43 35.80 43.96
CA LEU A 8 -35.08 34.72 43.21
C LEU A 8 -35.04 34.97 41.68
N PHE A 9 -35.19 36.21 41.27
CA PHE A 9 -35.10 36.59 39.85
C PHE A 9 -33.68 36.38 39.33
N VAL A 10 -32.66 36.85 40.09
CA VAL A 10 -31.24 36.65 39.74
C VAL A 10 -30.90 35.17 39.66
N ALA A 11 -31.33 34.35 40.63
CA ALA A 11 -31.10 32.92 40.64
C ALA A 11 -31.72 32.20 39.44
N ARG A 12 -32.97 32.55 39.08
CA ARG A 12 -33.66 31.99 37.89
C ARG A 12 -32.98 32.41 36.58
N THR A 13 -32.58 33.68 36.47
CA THR A 13 -31.87 34.18 35.29
C THR A 13 -30.51 33.50 35.14
N PHE A 14 -29.79 33.30 36.24
CA PHE A 14 -28.52 32.59 36.24
C PHE A 14 -28.69 31.11 35.85
N ALA A 15 -29.68 30.44 36.45
CA ALA A 15 -29.97 29.03 36.12
C ALA A 15 -30.37 28.84 34.67
N SER A 16 -31.17 29.75 34.11
CA SER A 16 -31.54 29.72 32.68
C SER A 16 -30.35 29.94 31.76
N LYS A 17 -29.48 30.94 32.08
CA LYS A 17 -28.27 31.21 31.34
C LYS A 17 -27.27 30.07 31.44
N ALA A 18 -27.06 29.50 32.61
CA ALA A 18 -26.17 28.37 32.81
C ALA A 18 -26.63 27.15 31.99
N ARG A 19 -27.93 26.86 31.93
CA ARG A 19 -28.48 25.77 31.14
C ARG A 19 -28.25 25.99 29.65
N THR A 20 -28.49 27.21 29.13
CA THR A 20 -28.28 27.55 27.74
C THR A 20 -26.78 27.50 27.38
N MET A 21 -25.92 28.03 28.24
CA MET A 21 -24.46 27.99 28.04
C MET A 21 -23.95 26.54 28.04
N SER A 22 -24.42 25.67 28.93
CA SER A 22 -24.05 24.26 28.95
C SER A 22 -24.42 23.55 27.66
N PHE A 23 -25.59 23.82 27.11
CA PHE A 23 -26.01 23.28 25.82
C PHE A 23 -25.12 23.78 24.68
N THR A 24 -24.83 25.10 24.65
CA THR A 24 -23.96 25.70 23.63
C THR A 24 -22.53 25.15 23.70
N PHE A 25 -21.96 25.03 24.90
CA PHE A 25 -20.63 24.44 25.06
C PHE A 25 -20.62 22.96 24.71
N GLY A 26 -21.66 22.20 25.03
CA GLY A 26 -21.81 20.80 24.66
C GLY A 26 -21.82 20.61 23.13
N THR A 27 -22.63 21.42 22.44
CA THR A 27 -22.67 21.36 20.96
C THR A 27 -21.36 21.79 20.33
N LEU A 28 -20.72 22.85 20.85
CA LEU A 28 -19.43 23.31 20.35
C LEU A 28 -18.34 22.25 20.58
N SER A 29 -18.30 21.65 21.76
CA SER A 29 -17.35 20.57 22.05
C SER A 29 -17.55 19.37 21.14
N MET A 30 -18.79 18.99 20.85
CA MET A 30 -19.10 17.91 19.91
C MET A 30 -18.64 18.25 18.48
N LEU A 31 -18.86 19.49 18.03
CA LEU A 31 -18.40 19.94 16.71
C LEU A 31 -16.87 19.92 16.60
N ILE A 32 -16.16 20.38 17.62
CA ILE A 32 -14.70 20.32 17.67
C ILE A 32 -14.22 18.87 17.64
N LEU A 33 -14.82 18.01 18.47
CA LEU A 33 -14.44 16.60 18.52
C LEU A 33 -14.64 15.90 17.16
N THR A 34 -15.81 16.09 16.53
CA THR A 34 -16.10 15.49 15.23
C THR A 34 -15.17 16.03 14.14
N SER A 35 -14.83 17.33 14.18
CA SER A 35 -13.87 17.92 13.24
C SER A 35 -12.47 17.34 13.40
N LEU A 36 -12.00 17.18 14.64
CA LEU A 36 -10.70 16.55 14.94
C LEU A 36 -10.67 15.09 14.50
N LEU A 37 -11.74 14.32 14.75
CA LEU A 37 -11.86 12.95 14.29
C LEU A 37 -11.82 12.86 12.75
N ALA A 38 -12.54 13.73 12.06
CA ALA A 38 -12.55 13.78 10.60
C ALA A 38 -11.16 14.10 10.02
N LEU A 39 -10.44 15.05 10.60
CA LEU A 39 -9.08 15.39 10.20
C LEU A 39 -8.10 14.23 10.42
N ASN A 40 -8.17 13.57 11.59
CA ASN A 40 -7.32 12.42 11.86
C ASN A 40 -7.61 11.26 10.90
N TYR A 41 -8.89 10.96 10.65
CA TYR A 41 -9.30 9.92 9.71
C TYR A 41 -8.81 10.21 8.28
N SER A 42 -8.95 11.46 7.84
CA SER A 42 -8.46 11.90 6.53
C SER A 42 -6.93 11.76 6.40
N SER A 43 -6.19 12.12 7.45
CA SER A 43 -4.72 12.01 7.48
C SER A 43 -4.26 10.55 7.42
N ILE A 44 -4.90 9.67 8.19
CA ILE A 44 -4.61 8.23 8.18
C ILE A 44 -4.92 7.63 6.81
N ASN A 45 -6.07 7.96 6.23
CA ASN A 45 -6.44 7.46 4.90
C ASN A 45 -5.44 7.93 3.83
N LYS A 46 -5.03 9.19 3.86
CA LYS A 46 -4.02 9.69 2.93
C LYS A 46 -2.70 8.94 3.07
N ALA A 47 -2.19 8.77 4.29
CA ALA A 47 -0.96 8.04 4.54
C ALA A 47 -1.05 6.57 4.08
N SER A 48 -2.18 5.91 4.36
CA SER A 48 -2.42 4.54 3.91
C SER A 48 -2.50 4.43 2.38
N TYR A 49 -3.13 5.41 1.73
CA TYR A 49 -3.21 5.48 0.27
C TYR A 49 -1.83 5.68 -0.35
N ASP A 50 -1.05 6.64 0.15
CA ASP A 50 0.31 6.93 -0.33
C ASP A 50 1.22 5.70 -0.19
N ILE A 51 1.14 4.98 0.93
CA ILE A 51 1.87 3.73 1.14
C ILE A 51 1.41 2.67 0.15
N SER A 52 0.10 2.49 -0.01
CA SER A 52 -0.47 1.48 -0.92
C SER A 52 -0.07 1.75 -2.38
N VAL A 53 -0.13 2.99 -2.84
CA VAL A 53 0.30 3.37 -4.19
C VAL A 53 1.79 3.10 -4.39
N ASN A 54 2.64 3.52 -3.44
CA ASN A 54 4.08 3.29 -3.53
C ASN A 54 4.48 1.81 -3.51
N LEU A 55 3.67 0.95 -2.89
CA LEU A 55 3.90 -0.49 -2.88
C LEU A 55 3.41 -1.19 -4.15
N ASN A 56 2.22 -0.84 -4.63
CA ASN A 56 1.56 -1.54 -5.74
C ASN A 56 1.85 -0.94 -7.11
N ALA A 57 2.13 0.37 -7.18
CA ALA A 57 2.47 1.09 -8.41
C ALA A 57 3.67 2.01 -8.16
N PRO A 58 4.87 1.43 -7.91
CA PRO A 58 6.05 2.19 -7.51
C PRO A 58 6.72 2.96 -8.67
N TYR A 59 6.24 2.78 -9.88
CA TYR A 59 6.77 3.39 -11.10
C TYR A 59 5.69 4.25 -11.75
N ASP A 60 6.08 5.35 -12.37
CA ASP A 60 5.15 6.27 -13.02
C ASP A 60 4.41 5.60 -14.19
N VAL A 61 5.11 4.78 -14.95
CA VAL A 61 4.55 4.00 -16.07
C VAL A 61 5.10 2.58 -16.04
N GLN A 62 4.22 1.60 -16.24
CA GLN A 62 4.55 0.19 -16.45
C GLN A 62 3.87 -0.28 -17.73
N LEU A 63 4.65 -0.83 -18.63
CA LEU A 63 4.17 -1.36 -19.91
C LEU A 63 4.37 -2.88 -19.92
N PHE A 64 3.32 -3.61 -20.26
CA PHE A 64 3.33 -5.06 -20.42
C PHE A 64 2.87 -5.39 -21.84
N ASP A 65 3.83 -5.55 -22.74
CA ASP A 65 3.53 -5.85 -24.14
C ASP A 65 4.73 -6.54 -24.80
N ASP A 66 4.59 -6.87 -26.07
CA ASP A 66 5.71 -7.33 -26.88
C ASP A 66 6.70 -6.17 -27.12
N LYS A 67 7.99 -6.52 -27.08
CA LYS A 67 9.08 -5.56 -27.22
C LYS A 67 8.97 -4.62 -28.44
N GLN A 68 8.36 -5.10 -29.50
CA GLN A 68 8.26 -4.37 -30.80
C GLN A 68 7.37 -3.10 -30.68
N VAL A 69 6.48 -3.01 -29.68
CA VAL A 69 5.58 -1.86 -29.51
C VAL A 69 6.08 -0.86 -28.47
N PHE A 70 7.13 -1.17 -27.70
CA PHE A 70 7.64 -0.28 -26.65
C PHE A 70 8.16 1.04 -27.21
N ASP A 71 8.83 1.03 -28.35
CA ASP A 71 9.36 2.25 -28.98
C ASP A 71 8.24 3.24 -29.36
N GLU A 72 7.06 2.72 -29.73
CA GLU A 72 5.90 3.57 -30.03
C GLU A 72 5.34 4.20 -28.76
N TYR A 73 5.20 3.43 -27.68
CA TYR A 73 4.75 3.95 -26.39
C TYR A 73 5.70 5.00 -25.82
N ILE A 74 7.01 4.73 -25.86
CA ILE A 74 8.05 5.66 -25.40
C ILE A 74 7.94 6.97 -26.18
N ARG A 75 7.81 6.93 -27.50
CA ARG A 75 7.67 8.13 -28.34
C ARG A 75 6.44 8.97 -27.97
N VAL A 76 5.29 8.32 -27.72
CA VAL A 76 4.06 9.02 -27.31
C VAL A 76 4.24 9.69 -25.94
N ILE A 77 4.92 9.03 -25.01
CA ILE A 77 5.19 9.58 -23.68
C ILE A 77 6.15 10.78 -23.80
N GLU A 78 7.19 10.70 -24.61
CA GLU A 78 8.17 11.75 -24.81
C GLU A 78 7.61 13.01 -25.50
N GLU A 79 6.46 12.94 -26.17
CA GLU A 79 5.77 14.10 -26.69
C GLU A 79 5.32 15.11 -25.61
N GLU A 80 4.99 14.61 -24.41
CA GLU A 80 4.47 15.44 -23.31
C GLU A 80 5.35 15.44 -22.05
N TYR A 81 6.19 14.41 -21.87
CA TYR A 81 6.96 14.20 -20.65
C TYR A 81 8.42 13.89 -20.95
N THR A 82 9.30 14.19 -20.01
CA THR A 82 10.69 13.77 -20.03
C THR A 82 10.86 12.47 -19.29
N ILE A 83 11.46 11.47 -19.94
CA ILE A 83 11.76 10.17 -19.33
C ILE A 83 13.16 10.24 -18.71
N ASP A 84 13.22 10.16 -17.39
CA ASP A 84 14.50 10.18 -16.67
C ASP A 84 15.19 8.82 -16.69
N ASN A 85 14.43 7.73 -16.51
CA ASN A 85 14.95 6.37 -16.45
C ASN A 85 13.98 5.38 -17.11
N THR A 86 14.54 4.44 -17.83
CA THR A 86 13.80 3.31 -18.43
C THR A 86 14.50 2.01 -18.06
N ILE A 87 13.74 1.03 -17.58
CA ILE A 87 14.22 -0.32 -17.30
C ILE A 87 13.37 -1.30 -18.11
N GLU A 88 14.01 -1.99 -19.02
CA GLU A 88 13.42 -3.12 -19.75
C GLU A 88 13.87 -4.42 -19.12
N TYR A 89 12.94 -5.37 -18.94
CA TYR A 89 13.22 -6.71 -18.40
C TYR A 89 12.23 -7.73 -18.94
N ASP A 90 12.63 -9.01 -18.91
CA ASP A 90 11.81 -10.13 -19.35
C ASP A 90 11.13 -10.80 -18.17
N ILE A 91 9.84 -11.11 -18.29
CA ILE A 91 9.12 -11.98 -17.37
C ILE A 91 9.03 -13.37 -17.99
N TYR A 92 9.63 -14.35 -17.31
CA TYR A 92 9.58 -15.76 -17.71
C TYR A 92 8.33 -16.42 -17.15
N LYS A 93 7.75 -17.33 -17.91
CA LYS A 93 6.55 -18.06 -17.52
C LYS A 93 6.93 -19.47 -17.13
N GLU A 94 6.70 -19.83 -15.86
CA GLU A 94 6.85 -21.21 -15.38
C GLU A 94 5.50 -21.90 -15.36
N PRO A 95 5.27 -22.94 -16.20
CA PRO A 95 3.96 -23.53 -16.38
C PRO A 95 3.51 -24.46 -15.22
N ASN A 96 4.39 -24.77 -14.27
CA ASN A 96 4.05 -25.69 -13.17
C ASN A 96 3.12 -25.07 -12.13
N HIS A 97 2.90 -23.77 -12.14
CA HIS A 97 1.98 -23.00 -11.24
C HIS A 97 2.18 -23.25 -9.75
N GLN A 98 3.37 -23.58 -9.29
CA GLN A 98 3.59 -24.02 -7.90
C GLN A 98 3.28 -22.91 -6.90
N VAL A 99 3.71 -21.67 -7.19
CA VAL A 99 3.49 -20.50 -6.33
C VAL A 99 2.05 -19.99 -6.47
N GLN A 100 1.50 -19.93 -7.67
CA GLN A 100 0.11 -19.50 -7.87
C GLN A 100 -0.89 -20.46 -7.22
N ASN A 101 -0.67 -21.76 -7.32
CA ASN A 101 -1.49 -22.77 -6.65
C ASN A 101 -1.44 -22.64 -5.13
N PHE A 102 -0.28 -22.32 -4.56
CA PHE A 102 -0.13 -22.07 -3.14
C PHE A 102 -1.00 -20.90 -2.67
N PHE A 103 -0.98 -19.77 -3.40
CA PHE A 103 -1.79 -18.60 -3.07
C PHE A 103 -3.26 -18.71 -3.53
N GLN A 104 -3.68 -19.82 -4.12
CA GLN A 104 -5.00 -20.01 -4.71
C GLN A 104 -5.36 -18.87 -5.68
N SER A 105 -4.37 -18.37 -6.42
CA SER A 105 -4.52 -17.26 -7.34
C SER A 105 -4.89 -17.77 -8.73
N GLU A 106 -5.95 -17.21 -9.30
CA GLU A 106 -6.40 -17.52 -10.66
C GLU A 106 -6.02 -16.44 -11.69
N TYR A 107 -5.12 -15.48 -11.30
CA TYR A 107 -4.77 -14.38 -12.19
C TYR A 107 -3.96 -14.80 -13.41
N TYR A 108 -3.09 -15.79 -13.23
CA TYR A 108 -2.23 -16.30 -14.29
C TYR A 108 -2.29 -17.83 -14.32
N ASP A 109 -2.19 -18.40 -15.52
CA ASP A 109 -2.02 -19.83 -15.75
C ASP A 109 -0.53 -20.26 -15.78
N PHE A 110 0.34 -19.47 -15.14
CA PHE A 110 1.78 -19.69 -14.99
C PHE A 110 2.31 -18.92 -13.78
N ASP A 111 3.44 -19.34 -13.22
CA ASP A 111 4.19 -18.55 -12.27
C ASP A 111 5.06 -17.51 -13.00
N PRO A 112 4.89 -16.20 -12.78
CA PRO A 112 5.78 -15.18 -13.34
C PRO A 112 7.13 -15.21 -12.61
N VAL A 113 8.21 -15.41 -13.38
CA VAL A 113 9.57 -15.48 -12.86
C VAL A 113 10.40 -14.33 -13.42
N LEU A 114 11.13 -13.65 -12.55
CA LEU A 114 12.01 -12.54 -12.90
C LEU A 114 13.45 -12.89 -12.50
N LYS A 115 14.42 -12.51 -13.33
CA LYS A 115 15.84 -12.64 -12.98
C LYS A 115 16.18 -11.70 -11.82
N LEU A 116 17.01 -12.18 -10.89
CA LEU A 116 17.48 -11.39 -9.77
C LEU A 116 18.20 -10.10 -10.22
N SER A 117 18.96 -10.17 -11.31
CA SER A 117 19.65 -9.00 -11.89
C SER A 117 18.67 -7.90 -12.28
N ASP A 118 17.56 -8.27 -12.93
CA ASP A 118 16.55 -7.32 -13.37
C ASP A 118 15.75 -6.77 -12.20
N TYR A 119 15.41 -7.63 -11.23
CA TYR A 119 14.76 -7.19 -10.01
C TYR A 119 15.64 -6.23 -9.19
N ASN A 120 16.93 -6.49 -9.09
CA ASN A 120 17.87 -5.59 -8.42
C ASN A 120 17.98 -4.23 -9.12
N ARG A 121 17.91 -4.17 -10.45
CA ARG A 121 17.82 -2.88 -11.19
C ARG A 121 16.56 -2.09 -10.80
N LEU A 122 15.42 -2.77 -10.64
CA LEU A 122 14.18 -2.15 -10.15
C LEU A 122 14.31 -1.65 -8.70
N LEU A 123 14.96 -2.42 -7.82
CA LEU A 123 15.25 -2.01 -6.45
C LEU A 123 16.18 -0.80 -6.40
N GLU A 124 17.22 -0.78 -7.23
CA GLU A 124 18.16 0.35 -7.33
C GLU A 124 17.46 1.64 -7.74
N LEU A 125 16.56 1.58 -8.73
CA LEU A 125 15.73 2.72 -9.14
C LEU A 125 14.91 3.29 -7.97
N ARG A 126 14.44 2.41 -7.08
CA ARG A 126 13.70 2.77 -5.86
C ARG A 126 14.60 3.12 -4.67
N LYS A 127 15.92 3.07 -4.83
CA LYS A 127 16.90 3.27 -3.74
C LYS A 127 16.70 2.29 -2.57
N MET A 128 16.28 1.06 -2.90
CA MET A 128 16.08 -0.01 -1.93
C MET A 128 17.32 -0.91 -1.86
N PRO A 129 17.54 -1.61 -0.74
CA PRO A 129 18.63 -2.58 -0.62
C PRO A 129 18.53 -3.67 -1.70
N LEU A 130 19.68 -4.01 -2.30
CA LEU A 130 19.75 -5.08 -3.28
C LEU A 130 19.65 -6.44 -2.62
N LEU A 131 19.02 -7.38 -3.29
CA LEU A 131 18.92 -8.76 -2.85
C LEU A 131 20.07 -9.59 -3.38
N SER A 132 20.43 -10.64 -2.65
CA SER A 132 21.41 -11.64 -3.07
C SER A 132 20.86 -13.04 -2.91
N LEU A 133 21.08 -13.89 -3.91
CA LEU A 133 20.69 -15.29 -3.93
C LEU A 133 21.93 -16.14 -4.24
N ASN A 134 21.99 -17.35 -3.68
CA ASN A 134 22.88 -18.39 -4.15
C ASN A 134 22.30 -19.07 -5.41
N ASP A 135 23.07 -19.91 -6.08
CA ASP A 135 22.71 -20.51 -7.38
C ASP A 135 21.40 -21.30 -7.41
N ASN A 136 20.96 -21.81 -6.27
CA ASN A 136 19.76 -22.64 -6.13
C ASN A 136 18.73 -22.02 -5.16
N GLU A 137 18.77 -20.73 -4.97
CA GLU A 137 17.83 -20.01 -4.11
C GLU A 137 16.85 -19.18 -4.93
N TYR A 138 15.68 -18.93 -4.37
CA TYR A 138 14.71 -18.00 -4.93
C TYR A 138 14.01 -17.17 -3.83
N TYR A 139 13.47 -16.03 -4.21
CA TYR A 139 12.56 -15.23 -3.38
C TYR A 139 11.17 -15.24 -3.96
N ILE A 140 10.16 -15.24 -3.09
CA ILE A 140 8.80 -14.89 -3.48
C ILE A 140 8.60 -13.41 -3.19
N VAL A 141 8.32 -12.64 -4.23
CA VAL A 141 7.93 -11.23 -4.11
C VAL A 141 6.41 -11.17 -4.05
N THR A 142 5.89 -10.78 -2.90
CA THR A 142 4.45 -10.72 -2.67
C THR A 142 4.08 -9.46 -1.88
N ASN A 143 2.78 -9.16 -1.78
CA ASN A 143 2.33 -8.06 -0.94
C ASN A 143 2.36 -8.46 0.54
N SER A 144 2.32 -7.46 1.43
CA SER A 144 2.41 -7.65 2.87
C SER A 144 1.35 -8.58 3.46
N LYS A 145 0.21 -8.75 2.80
CA LYS A 145 -0.87 -9.65 3.24
C LYS A 145 -0.43 -11.11 3.25
N PHE A 146 0.34 -11.51 2.24
CA PHE A 146 0.76 -12.90 2.05
C PHE A 146 2.16 -13.21 2.64
N THR A 147 2.87 -12.21 3.15
CA THR A 147 4.22 -12.40 3.72
C THR A 147 4.21 -13.46 4.83
N TYR A 148 3.26 -13.39 5.75
CA TYR A 148 3.14 -14.37 6.85
C TYR A 148 2.82 -15.78 6.37
N GLU A 149 2.01 -15.91 5.30
CA GLU A 149 1.69 -17.22 4.72
C GLU A 149 2.92 -17.89 4.11
N VAL A 150 3.81 -17.09 3.51
CA VAL A 150 5.09 -17.56 2.94
C VAL A 150 6.06 -17.97 4.04
N GLU A 151 6.13 -17.22 5.15
CA GLU A 151 7.08 -17.48 6.24
C GLU A 151 6.79 -18.79 6.99
N ASP A 152 5.51 -19.10 7.19
CA ASP A 152 5.10 -20.25 8.03
C ASP A 152 4.87 -21.55 7.25
N ASN A 153 4.83 -21.50 5.90
CA ASN A 153 4.45 -22.65 5.11
C ASN A 153 5.64 -23.41 4.51
N LYS A 154 5.58 -24.74 4.62
CA LYS A 154 6.61 -25.65 4.10
C LYS A 154 6.35 -26.11 2.65
N ASP A 155 5.14 -25.95 2.13
CA ASP A 155 4.75 -26.45 0.82
C ASP A 155 5.47 -25.75 -0.34
N ILE A 156 6.01 -24.52 -0.06
CA ILE A 156 6.81 -23.73 -1.00
C ILE A 156 8.30 -23.67 -0.62
N GLU A 157 8.77 -24.58 0.23
CA GLU A 157 10.18 -24.62 0.63
C GLU A 157 11.10 -24.91 -0.56
N THR A 158 10.61 -25.69 -1.53
CA THR A 158 11.33 -26.04 -2.75
C THR A 158 10.39 -25.96 -3.95
N ILE A 159 10.81 -25.24 -4.98
CA ILE A 159 10.10 -25.19 -6.27
C ILE A 159 10.97 -25.75 -7.39
N THR A 160 10.33 -26.21 -8.47
CA THR A 160 11.03 -26.65 -9.68
C THR A 160 10.77 -25.68 -10.81
N VAL A 161 11.84 -25.04 -11.33
CA VAL A 161 11.80 -24.15 -12.48
C VAL A 161 12.75 -24.68 -13.54
N ALA A 162 12.27 -24.87 -14.77
CA ALA A 162 13.05 -25.40 -15.88
C ALA A 162 13.84 -26.70 -15.55
N ASN A 163 13.21 -27.63 -14.82
CA ASN A 163 13.79 -28.91 -14.34
C ASN A 163 14.93 -28.77 -13.32
N LYS A 164 15.07 -27.63 -12.66
CA LYS A 164 15.99 -27.42 -11.54
C LYS A 164 15.20 -27.12 -10.28
N ASN A 165 15.67 -27.64 -9.15
CA ASN A 165 15.10 -27.35 -7.84
C ASN A 165 15.75 -26.10 -7.24
N PHE A 166 14.92 -25.25 -6.68
CA PHE A 166 15.32 -24.05 -5.98
C PHE A 166 14.72 -24.03 -4.58
N GLU A 167 15.49 -23.59 -3.60
CA GLU A 167 15.06 -23.46 -2.21
C GLU A 167 14.67 -22.00 -1.91
N ILE A 168 13.62 -21.81 -1.12
CA ILE A 168 13.19 -20.46 -0.75
C ILE A 168 14.20 -19.84 0.21
N LYS A 169 14.65 -18.64 -0.12
CA LYS A 169 15.36 -17.79 0.81
C LYS A 169 14.39 -16.88 1.52
N ARG A 170 14.24 -17.06 2.82
CA ARG A 170 13.43 -16.20 3.68
C ARG A 170 14.24 -14.99 4.13
N ILE A 171 13.61 -13.83 4.19
CA ILE A 171 14.22 -12.55 4.58
C ILE A 171 13.96 -12.30 6.05
#